data_da0973b18acf4b7f76cdf34de7246886
#
_entry.id   da0973b18acf4b7f76cdf34de7246886
#
_cell.length_a   1.000
_cell.length_b   1.000
_cell.length_c   1.000
_cell.angle_alpha   90.00
_cell.angle_beta   90.00
_cell.angle_gamma   90.00
#
_symmetry.space_group_name_H-M   'P 1'
#
loop_
_entity.id
_entity.type
_entity.pdbx_description
1 polymer ?
#
loop_
_entity_poly.entity_id
_entity_poly.type
_entity_poly.pdbx_seq_one_letter_code
_entity_poly.pdbx_strand_id
1 'polypeptide(L)'
;MKKFQILMLVASLLFSFKAVSQTKNAKTMNNQLIQKFNVIGISVRTTNENGESAKDIEALWKKFWDEEIQKQIPNKVNDDIYAVYTDYETDFNGPYTLIIGLPVSSLENIPEDFIGSTIEKDRYKKFVSKGKMPEAVLATWMEIWQSK
;
A
#
# COMPACT_ATOMS: atom_id res chain seq x y z
N MET A 1 2.76 8.30 -20.94
CA MET A 1 3.31 8.46 -19.58
C MET A 1 3.05 7.17 -18.81
N LYS A 2 4.08 6.49 -18.34
CA LYS A 2 3.89 5.29 -17.51
C LYS A 2 3.34 5.75 -16.17
N LYS A 3 2.10 5.36 -15.86
CA LYS A 3 1.52 5.58 -14.54
C LYS A 3 2.30 4.73 -13.54
N PHE A 4 3.06 5.37 -12.67
CA PHE A 4 3.67 4.68 -11.54
C PHE A 4 2.57 4.41 -10.49
N GLN A 5 2.23 3.16 -10.33
CA GLN A 5 1.44 2.70 -9.19
C GLN A 5 2.34 1.84 -8.30
N ILE A 6 2.40 2.17 -7.03
CA ILE A 6 3.09 1.38 -6.01
C ILE A 6 2.01 0.76 -5.14
N LEU A 7 1.96 -0.56 -5.17
CA LEU A 7 1.03 -1.34 -4.37
C LEU A 7 1.76 -1.95 -3.18
N MET A 8 1.34 -1.61 -1.98
CA MET A 8 1.84 -2.19 -0.75
C MET A 8 0.76 -3.07 -0.12
N LEU A 9 1.05 -4.37 0.00
CA LEU A 9 0.22 -5.30 0.75
C LEU A 9 0.68 -5.30 2.21
N VAL A 10 -0.16 -4.82 3.11
CA VAL A 10 0.06 -4.90 4.55
C VAL A 10 -0.60 -6.18 5.05
N ALA A 11 0.16 -7.27 5.12
CA ALA A 11 -0.32 -8.51 5.72
C ALA A 11 -0.42 -8.35 7.23
N SER A 12 -1.60 -8.63 7.80
CA SER A 12 -1.79 -8.74 9.25
C SER A 12 -1.01 -9.95 9.77
N LEU A 13 0.05 -9.70 10.52
CA LEU A 13 0.86 -10.74 11.16
C LEU A 13 0.15 -11.24 12.44
N LEU A 14 -0.35 -12.47 12.38
CA LEU A 14 -0.57 -13.26 13.57
C LEU A 14 0.78 -13.72 14.12
N PHE A 15 1.07 -13.37 15.37
CA PHE A 15 2.29 -13.71 16.08
C PHE A 15 2.41 -15.23 16.24
N SER A 16 3.49 -15.79 15.71
CA SER A 16 4.06 -17.06 16.19
C SER A 16 5.56 -16.92 16.28
N PHE A 17 6.07 -16.89 17.51
CA PHE A 17 7.49 -16.91 17.81
C PHE A 17 8.09 -18.26 17.42
N LYS A 18 9.04 -18.28 16.49
CA LYS A 18 10.15 -19.23 16.48
C LYS A 18 11.39 -18.53 15.94
N ALA A 19 12.39 -18.48 16.78
CA ALA A 19 13.73 -18.02 16.43
C ALA A 19 14.39 -19.02 15.48
N VAL A 20 14.91 -18.57 14.33
CA VAL A 20 15.90 -19.29 13.53
C VAL A 20 16.80 -18.30 12.82
N SER A 21 18.09 -18.41 13.17
CA SER A 21 19.32 -18.18 12.42
C SER A 21 19.30 -17.34 11.14
N GLN A 22 20.15 -16.32 11.14
CA GLN A 22 20.49 -15.48 9.99
C GLN A 22 21.14 -16.30 8.87
N THR A 23 20.47 -16.37 7.73
CA THR A 23 21.13 -16.63 6.45
C THR A 23 20.85 -15.43 5.56
N LYS A 24 21.91 -14.73 5.15
CA LYS A 24 21.86 -13.72 4.08
C LYS A 24 21.44 -14.42 2.80
N ASN A 25 20.18 -14.38 2.46
CA ASN A 25 19.71 -14.81 1.17
C ASN A 25 19.50 -13.60 0.27
N ALA A 26 20.24 -13.60 -0.85
CA ALA A 26 20.07 -12.67 -1.95
C ALA A 26 18.58 -12.57 -2.32
N LYS A 27 18.03 -11.37 -2.25
CA LYS A 27 16.64 -11.07 -2.53
C LYS A 27 16.40 -11.20 -4.03
N THR A 28 15.80 -12.30 -4.44
CA THR A 28 15.36 -12.48 -5.83
C THR A 28 14.22 -11.49 -6.08
N MET A 29 14.48 -10.46 -6.89
CA MET A 29 13.43 -9.57 -7.39
C MET A 29 12.58 -10.34 -8.38
N ASN A 30 11.44 -10.82 -7.94
CA ASN A 30 10.49 -11.52 -8.81
C ASN A 30 9.49 -10.51 -9.38
N ASN A 31 9.54 -10.33 -10.71
CA ASN A 31 8.46 -9.69 -11.43
C ASN A 31 7.24 -10.62 -11.39
N GLN A 32 6.18 -10.19 -10.75
CA GLN A 32 4.94 -10.93 -10.64
C GLN A 32 3.86 -10.31 -11.53
N LEU A 33 3.18 -11.15 -12.31
CA LEU A 33 1.98 -10.72 -13.03
C LEU A 33 0.83 -10.59 -12.02
N ILE A 34 0.35 -9.37 -11.84
CA ILE A 34 -0.85 -9.07 -11.04
C ILE A 34 -2.03 -8.94 -11.99
N GLN A 35 -3.12 -9.64 -11.71
CA GLN A 35 -4.37 -9.49 -12.44
C GLN A 35 -5.05 -8.18 -12.01
N LYS A 36 -5.90 -7.64 -12.89
CA LYS A 36 -6.72 -6.47 -12.58
C LYS A 36 -7.59 -6.74 -11.36
N PHE A 37 -7.63 -5.81 -10.42
CA PHE A 37 -8.54 -5.83 -9.27
C PHE A 37 -8.88 -4.42 -8.80
N ASN A 38 -9.95 -4.30 -8.02
CA ASN A 38 -10.43 -3.04 -7.50
C ASN A 38 -10.17 -2.93 -6.00
N VAL A 39 -9.99 -1.70 -5.52
CA VAL A 39 -9.85 -1.37 -4.10
C VAL A 39 -10.83 -0.26 -3.76
N ILE A 40 -11.53 -0.36 -2.64
CA ILE A 40 -12.28 0.75 -2.03
C ILE A 40 -11.62 1.10 -0.70
N GLY A 41 -11.47 2.38 -0.41
CA GLY A 41 -10.88 2.85 0.83
C GLY A 41 -11.00 4.35 1.03
N ILE A 42 -10.21 4.86 1.96
CA ILE A 42 -10.05 6.30 2.22
C ILE A 42 -8.74 6.79 1.65
N SER A 43 -8.65 8.07 1.33
CA SER A 43 -7.46 8.62 0.68
C SER A 43 -7.01 9.94 1.27
N VAL A 44 -5.76 10.28 1.00
CA VAL A 44 -5.18 11.59 1.23
C VAL A 44 -4.32 12.00 0.05
N ARG A 45 -4.36 13.27 -0.32
CA ARG A 45 -3.41 13.90 -1.24
C ARG A 45 -2.27 14.49 -0.42
N THR A 46 -1.03 14.10 -0.71
CA THR A 46 0.15 14.51 0.07
C THR A 46 1.40 14.61 -0.80
N THR A 47 2.50 15.04 -0.20
CA THR A 47 3.81 15.15 -0.85
C THR A 47 4.93 14.74 0.11
N ASN A 48 6.03 14.26 -0.43
CA ASN A 48 7.23 13.96 0.38
C ASN A 48 8.06 15.22 0.72
N GLU A 49 7.70 16.37 0.15
CA GLU A 49 8.35 17.63 0.47
C GLU A 49 8.08 18.03 1.92
N ASN A 50 9.11 18.60 2.57
CA ASN A 50 9.04 19.11 3.95
C ASN A 50 8.49 18.13 5.00
N GLY A 51 8.43 16.83 4.71
CA GLY A 51 7.94 15.81 5.62
C GLY A 51 6.42 15.81 5.83
N GLU A 52 5.65 16.44 4.95
CA GLU A 52 4.18 16.48 5.03
C GLU A 52 3.57 15.09 5.01
N SER A 53 4.08 14.21 4.13
CA SER A 53 3.59 12.84 4.00
C SER A 53 3.60 12.06 5.31
N ALA A 54 4.57 12.29 6.18
CA ALA A 54 4.66 11.55 7.44
C ALA A 54 3.43 11.79 8.32
N LYS A 55 2.98 13.05 8.44
CA LYS A 55 1.79 13.42 9.22
C LYS A 55 0.50 12.95 8.56
N ASP A 56 0.40 13.13 7.24
CA ASP A 56 -0.80 12.80 6.49
C ASP A 56 -1.04 11.29 6.45
N ILE A 57 0.02 10.50 6.25
CA ILE A 57 -0.05 9.05 6.25
C ILE A 57 -0.42 8.52 7.64
N GLU A 58 0.19 9.07 8.70
CA GLU A 58 -0.14 8.70 10.08
C GLU A 58 -1.60 9.00 10.39
N ALA A 59 -2.09 10.20 10.03
CA ALA A 59 -3.48 10.60 10.23
C ALA A 59 -4.45 9.69 9.46
N LEU A 60 -4.12 9.31 8.22
CA LEU A 60 -4.96 8.43 7.40
C LEU A 60 -5.03 7.02 8.00
N TRP A 61 -3.90 6.46 8.47
CA TRP A 61 -3.89 5.16 9.17
C TRP A 61 -4.67 5.22 10.48
N LYS A 62 -4.52 6.30 11.24
CA LYS A 62 -5.28 6.50 12.48
C LYS A 62 -6.79 6.52 12.19
N LYS A 63 -7.22 7.29 11.20
CA LYS A 63 -8.63 7.32 10.77
C LYS A 63 -9.11 5.93 10.33
N PHE A 64 -8.31 5.20 9.55
CA PHE A 64 -8.66 3.86 9.07
C PHE A 64 -9.00 2.89 10.21
N TRP A 65 -8.23 2.94 11.31
CA TRP A 65 -8.43 2.07 12.46
C TRP A 65 -9.50 2.59 13.42
N ASP A 66 -9.46 3.88 13.78
CA ASP A 66 -10.37 4.47 14.78
C ASP A 66 -11.83 4.46 14.31
N GLU A 67 -12.05 4.68 13.03
CA GLU A 67 -13.39 4.68 12.43
C GLU A 67 -13.79 3.31 11.87
N GLU A 68 -12.99 2.28 12.09
CA GLU A 68 -13.23 0.92 11.60
C GLU A 68 -13.57 0.85 10.10
N ILE A 69 -12.84 1.61 9.28
CA ILE A 69 -13.10 1.76 7.84
C ILE A 69 -13.23 0.40 7.13
N GLN A 70 -12.43 -0.60 7.53
CA GLN A 70 -12.47 -1.94 6.97
C GLN A 70 -13.84 -2.64 7.11
N LYS A 71 -14.66 -2.23 8.09
CA LYS A 71 -16.02 -2.77 8.28
C LYS A 71 -17.06 -2.09 7.40
N GLN A 72 -16.77 -0.89 6.91
CA GLN A 72 -17.69 -0.07 6.10
C GLN A 72 -17.53 -0.33 4.60
N ILE A 73 -16.45 -0.99 4.18
CA ILE A 73 -16.18 -1.26 2.76
C ILE A 73 -17.12 -2.37 2.26
N PRO A 74 -17.94 -2.09 1.23
CA PRO A 74 -18.82 -3.10 0.63
C PRO A 74 -18.07 -4.04 -0.31
N ASN A 75 -18.67 -5.17 -0.64
CA ASN A 75 -18.21 -6.10 -1.68
C ASN A 75 -16.76 -6.61 -1.49
N LYS A 76 -16.29 -6.73 -0.26
CA LYS A 76 -14.94 -7.22 0.05
C LYS A 76 -14.68 -8.61 -0.52
N VAL A 77 -13.52 -8.79 -1.11
CA VAL A 77 -13.03 -10.10 -1.57
C VAL A 77 -12.32 -10.84 -0.43
N ASN A 78 -11.55 -10.12 0.37
CA ASN A 78 -10.86 -10.61 1.57
C ASN A 78 -10.56 -9.42 2.50
N ASP A 79 -9.84 -9.66 3.60
CA ASP A 79 -9.48 -8.62 4.57
C ASP A 79 -8.02 -8.13 4.42
N ASP A 80 -7.37 -8.37 3.27
CA ASP A 80 -6.06 -7.83 2.99
C ASP A 80 -6.13 -6.30 2.85
N ILE A 81 -5.27 -5.59 3.57
CA ILE A 81 -5.21 -4.14 3.51
C ILE A 81 -4.18 -3.71 2.48
N TYR A 82 -4.59 -2.87 1.56
CA TYR A 82 -3.74 -2.26 0.54
C TYR A 82 -3.50 -0.79 0.82
N ALA A 83 -2.24 -0.36 0.74
CA ALA A 83 -1.85 1.03 0.64
C ALA A 83 -1.41 1.29 -0.80
N VAL A 84 -2.21 2.04 -1.56
CA VAL A 84 -1.99 2.33 -2.98
C VAL A 84 -1.48 3.74 -3.13
N TYR A 85 -0.25 3.88 -3.59
CA TYR A 85 0.39 5.16 -3.92
C TYR A 85 0.22 5.40 -5.42
N THR A 86 -0.53 6.42 -5.78
CA THR A 86 -0.96 6.68 -7.18
C THR A 86 -1.02 8.16 -7.49
N ASP A 87 -1.34 8.49 -8.73
CA ASP A 87 -1.54 9.87 -9.20
C ASP A 87 -0.38 10.82 -8.88
N TYR A 88 0.84 10.33 -9.05
CA TYR A 88 2.03 11.16 -8.96
C TYR A 88 2.02 12.22 -10.07
N GLU A 89 2.14 13.49 -9.68
CA GLU A 89 2.19 14.59 -10.65
C GLU A 89 3.52 14.67 -11.38
N THR A 90 4.60 14.37 -10.68
CA THR A 90 5.96 14.40 -11.20
C THR A 90 6.68 13.09 -10.90
N ASP A 91 7.66 13.13 -10.02
CA ASP A 91 8.37 11.99 -9.48
C ASP A 91 7.91 11.68 -8.04
N PHE A 92 8.70 10.91 -7.30
CA PHE A 92 8.39 10.55 -5.91
C PHE A 92 8.46 11.72 -4.91
N ASN A 93 8.97 12.91 -5.31
CA ASN A 93 8.99 14.10 -4.46
C ASN A 93 7.73 14.93 -4.60
N GLY A 94 7.09 14.91 -5.78
CA GLY A 94 5.90 15.67 -6.05
C GLY A 94 4.65 15.14 -5.34
N PRO A 95 3.51 15.84 -5.51
CA PRO A 95 2.23 15.40 -4.94
C PRO A 95 1.79 14.05 -5.48
N TYR A 96 1.22 13.22 -4.61
CA TYR A 96 0.63 11.92 -4.93
C TYR A 96 -0.58 11.63 -4.06
N THR A 97 -1.37 10.64 -4.44
CA THR A 97 -2.50 10.16 -3.66
C THR A 97 -2.12 8.85 -2.97
N LEU A 98 -2.38 8.75 -1.67
CA LEU A 98 -2.36 7.49 -0.93
C LEU A 98 -3.79 7.05 -0.67
N ILE A 99 -4.11 5.79 -1.01
CA ILE A 99 -5.38 5.14 -0.69
C ILE A 99 -5.08 3.98 0.26
N ILE A 100 -5.79 3.92 1.40
CA ILE A 100 -5.78 2.77 2.29
C ILE A 100 -7.14 2.11 2.21
N GLY A 101 -7.18 0.84 1.79
CA GLY A 101 -8.44 0.15 1.54
C GLY A 101 -8.31 -1.35 1.42
N LEU A 102 -9.39 -2.01 1.03
CA LEU A 102 -9.48 -3.45 0.85
C LEU A 102 -9.87 -3.80 -0.60
N PRO A 103 -9.49 -5.00 -1.08
CA PRO A 103 -9.87 -5.44 -2.40
C PRO A 103 -11.37 -5.78 -2.44
N VAL A 104 -12.01 -5.33 -3.51
CA VAL A 104 -13.46 -5.49 -3.72
C VAL A 104 -13.75 -6.12 -5.07
N SER A 105 -14.88 -6.83 -5.15
CA SER A 105 -15.36 -7.43 -6.41
C SER A 105 -16.02 -6.41 -7.35
N SER A 106 -16.50 -5.28 -6.82
CA SER A 106 -17.17 -4.22 -7.58
C SER A 106 -16.92 -2.86 -6.97
N LEU A 107 -16.91 -1.81 -7.81
CA LEU A 107 -16.87 -0.41 -7.40
C LEU A 107 -18.28 0.21 -7.31
N GLU A 108 -19.31 -0.60 -7.25
CA GLU A 108 -20.68 -0.14 -7.03
C GLU A 108 -20.91 0.19 -5.55
N ASN A 109 -21.73 1.20 -5.30
CA ASN A 109 -22.13 1.62 -3.94
C ASN A 109 -20.94 2.00 -3.04
N ILE A 110 -20.00 2.77 -3.58
CA ILE A 110 -18.90 3.34 -2.78
C ILE A 110 -19.52 4.26 -1.74
N PRO A 111 -19.24 4.07 -0.43
CA PRO A 111 -19.75 4.96 0.61
C PRO A 111 -19.29 6.41 0.42
N GLU A 112 -20.07 7.35 0.93
CA GLU A 112 -19.67 8.77 0.98
C GLU A 112 -18.31 8.91 1.68
N ASP A 113 -17.47 9.79 1.20
CA ASP A 113 -16.07 10.01 1.67
C ASP A 113 -15.08 8.85 1.38
N PHE A 114 -15.52 7.80 0.69
CA PHE A 114 -14.61 6.75 0.23
C PHE A 114 -14.26 6.94 -1.24
N ILE A 115 -13.18 6.32 -1.65
CA ILE A 115 -12.71 6.33 -3.05
C ILE A 115 -12.54 4.90 -3.56
N GLY A 116 -12.92 4.70 -4.82
CA GLY A 116 -12.61 3.48 -5.56
C GLY A 116 -11.39 3.67 -6.46
N SER A 117 -10.55 2.66 -6.55
CA SER A 117 -9.40 2.63 -7.46
C SER A 117 -9.29 1.27 -8.12
N THR A 118 -8.82 1.26 -9.36
CA THR A 118 -8.53 0.04 -10.12
C THR A 118 -7.03 -0.15 -10.27
N ILE A 119 -6.53 -1.29 -9.84
CA ILE A 119 -5.16 -1.74 -10.10
C ILE A 119 -5.19 -2.51 -11.42
N GLU A 120 -4.53 -1.97 -12.43
CA GLU A 120 -4.52 -2.59 -13.75
C GLU A 120 -3.64 -3.84 -13.79
N LYS A 121 -3.98 -4.77 -14.68
CA LYS A 121 -3.16 -5.95 -14.94
C LYS A 121 -1.81 -5.53 -15.51
N ASP A 122 -0.73 -5.83 -14.79
CA ASP A 122 0.63 -5.55 -15.24
C ASP A 122 1.65 -6.44 -14.50
N ARG A 123 2.91 -6.35 -14.91
CA ARG A 123 4.04 -6.96 -14.21
C ARG A 123 4.60 -5.99 -13.17
N TYR A 124 4.50 -6.39 -11.90
CA TYR A 124 4.96 -5.61 -10.75
C TYR A 124 6.21 -6.22 -10.16
N LYS A 125 7.16 -5.39 -9.75
CA LYS A 125 8.25 -5.82 -8.88
C LYS A 125 7.70 -6.04 -7.47
N LYS A 126 7.91 -7.23 -6.91
CA LYS A 126 7.50 -7.56 -5.54
C LYS A 126 8.67 -7.45 -4.59
N PHE A 127 8.49 -6.66 -3.57
CA PHE A 127 9.39 -6.56 -2.41
C PHE A 127 8.67 -7.08 -1.17
N VAL A 128 9.38 -7.72 -0.27
CA VAL A 128 8.81 -8.25 0.97
C VAL A 128 9.54 -7.62 2.15
N SER A 129 8.83 -6.80 2.92
CA SER A 129 9.33 -6.27 4.18
C SER A 129 9.25 -7.34 5.26
N LYS A 130 10.36 -7.56 5.97
CA LYS A 130 10.44 -8.48 7.12
C LYS A 130 11.10 -7.78 8.28
N GLY A 131 10.49 -7.80 9.46
CA GLY A 131 11.00 -7.18 10.66
C GLY A 131 9.94 -6.37 11.40
N LYS A 132 10.39 -5.56 12.35
CA LYS A 132 9.52 -4.66 13.11
C LYS A 132 9.03 -3.51 12.23
N MET A 133 7.78 -3.15 12.40
CA MET A 133 7.20 -1.96 11.81
C MET A 133 7.41 -0.76 12.75
N PRO A 134 7.65 0.45 12.25
CA PRO A 134 7.69 0.85 10.84
C PRO A 134 9.05 0.68 10.14
N GLU A 135 10.11 0.32 10.85
CA GLU A 135 11.49 0.34 10.36
C GLU A 135 11.69 -0.59 9.14
N ALA A 136 11.04 -1.75 9.16
CA ALA A 136 11.10 -2.70 8.05
C ALA A 136 10.51 -2.13 6.75
N VAL A 137 9.45 -1.36 6.85
CA VAL A 137 8.81 -0.68 5.70
C VAL A 137 9.71 0.42 5.17
N LEU A 138 10.28 1.25 6.04
CA LEU A 138 11.20 2.32 5.65
C LEU A 138 12.43 1.76 4.91
N ALA A 139 13.02 0.68 5.44
CA ALA A 139 14.15 0.02 4.78
C ALA A 139 13.78 -0.51 3.38
N THR A 140 12.58 -1.07 3.24
CA THR A 140 12.09 -1.55 1.94
C THR A 140 11.87 -0.40 0.96
N TRP A 141 11.35 0.74 1.40
CA TRP A 141 11.22 1.93 0.55
C TRP A 141 12.57 2.44 0.05
N MET A 142 13.57 2.51 0.91
CA MET A 142 14.92 2.90 0.50
C MET A 142 15.49 1.94 -0.57
N GLU A 143 15.24 0.64 -0.43
CA GLU A 143 15.64 -0.35 -1.45
C GLU A 143 14.89 -0.13 -2.78
N ILE A 144 13.59 0.16 -2.74
CA ILE A 144 12.79 0.47 -3.93
C ILE A 144 13.35 1.68 -4.66
N TRP A 145 13.67 2.75 -3.94
CA TRP A 145 14.22 3.98 -4.54
C TRP A 145 15.61 3.79 -5.15
N GLN A 146 16.42 2.91 -4.57
CA GLN A 146 17.76 2.59 -5.09
C GLN A 146 17.72 1.60 -6.27
N SER A 147 16.61 0.93 -6.50
CA SER A 147 16.47 -0.13 -7.52
C SER A 147 16.12 0.38 -8.93
N LYS A 148 16.19 1.68 -9.16
CA LYS A 148 15.89 2.31 -10.46
C LYS A 148 17.06 2.21 -11.43
#